data_3543438b327d464edd1994d5feb4d9e2
#
_entry.id   3543438b327d464edd1994d5feb4d9e2
#
_cell.length_a   1.000
_cell.length_b   1.000
_cell.length_c   1.000
_cell.angle_alpha   90.00
_cell.angle_beta   90.00
_cell.angle_gamma   90.00
#
_symmetry.space_group_name_H-M   'P 1'
#
loop_
_entity.id
_entity.type
_entity.pdbx_description
1 polymer ?
#
loop_
_entity_poly.entity_id
_entity_poly.type
_entity_poly.pdbx_seq_one_letter_code
_entity_poly.pdbx_strand_id
1 'polypeptide(L)'
;MALQKLTLTIRKGSAENIPIRLEQSAWSYATISAVSQTAPLRISALAHGIPDGWRVAIMNVKSVGDFGAANNPPKDNELHTITVIDADTIEFNAINGAAFRAHTSGGQLAWHTPVDLNLYVGARMNVRDKVGGALLFHWTTDTGELE
;
A
#
# COMPACT_ATOMS: atom_id res chain seq x y z
N MET A 1 -6.63 6.05 -19.02
CA MET A 1 -6.19 6.20 -17.60
C MET A 1 -7.44 6.50 -16.80
N ALA A 2 -7.84 5.62 -15.87
CA ALA A 2 -9.00 5.88 -15.03
C ALA A 2 -8.59 6.87 -13.93
N LEU A 3 -9.35 7.97 -13.79
CA LEU A 3 -9.16 8.93 -12.70
C LEU A 3 -9.61 8.28 -11.39
N GLN A 4 -8.67 8.06 -10.48
CA GLN A 4 -8.98 7.59 -9.14
C GLN A 4 -9.58 8.76 -8.35
N LYS A 5 -10.83 8.62 -7.90
CA LYS A 5 -11.52 9.64 -7.10
C LYS A 5 -11.21 9.41 -5.63
N LEU A 6 -10.40 10.27 -5.03
CA LEU A 6 -10.20 10.33 -3.59
C LEU A 6 -11.17 11.35 -2.99
N THR A 7 -11.99 10.93 -2.02
CA THR A 7 -12.85 11.84 -1.24
C THR A 7 -12.22 12.06 0.13
N LEU A 8 -11.79 13.29 0.39
CA LEU A 8 -11.22 13.70 1.66
C LEU A 8 -12.23 14.56 2.41
N THR A 9 -12.45 14.28 3.69
CA THR A 9 -13.21 15.14 4.59
C THR A 9 -12.23 15.83 5.52
N ILE A 10 -12.02 17.13 5.32
CA ILE A 10 -11.12 17.94 6.14
C ILE A 10 -11.98 18.72 7.14
N ARG A 11 -11.69 18.57 8.44
CA ARG A 11 -12.34 19.35 9.50
C ARG A 11 -11.61 20.67 9.72
N LYS A 12 -12.35 21.76 9.81
CA LYS A 12 -11.77 23.09 10.10
C LYS A 12 -11.06 23.07 11.46
N GLY A 13 -9.79 23.45 11.47
CA GLY A 13 -8.98 23.57 12.70
C GLY A 13 -8.21 22.32 13.11
N SER A 14 -8.24 21.22 12.33
CA SER A 14 -7.35 20.10 12.52
C SER A 14 -6.18 20.14 11.52
N ALA A 15 -4.97 19.88 12.01
CA ALA A 15 -3.83 19.56 11.16
C ALA A 15 -3.82 18.03 10.98
N GLU A 16 -4.31 17.56 9.83
CA GLU A 16 -4.28 16.13 9.48
C GLU A 16 -3.22 15.91 8.41
N ASN A 17 -2.28 15.02 8.70
CA ASN A 17 -1.35 14.52 7.69
C ASN A 17 -1.99 13.30 7.00
N ILE A 18 -2.49 13.50 5.79
CA ILE A 18 -3.18 12.46 5.02
C ILE A 18 -2.21 11.93 3.97
N PRO A 19 -1.68 10.73 4.14
CA PRO A 19 -0.81 10.12 3.13
C PRO A 19 -1.62 9.77 1.88
N ILE A 20 -1.24 10.34 0.74
CA ILE A 20 -1.82 10.01 -0.56
C ILE A 20 -0.93 8.98 -1.24
N ARG A 21 -1.48 7.80 -1.55
CA ARG A 21 -0.79 6.78 -2.34
C ARG A 21 -1.24 6.90 -3.79
N LEU A 22 -0.27 6.97 -4.69
CA LEU A 22 -0.53 6.93 -6.13
C LEU A 22 -0.24 5.52 -6.62
N GLU A 23 -1.28 4.76 -6.84
CA GLU A 23 -1.24 3.35 -7.25
C GLU A 23 -1.70 3.21 -8.71
N GLN A 24 -1.02 2.37 -9.46
CA GLN A 24 -1.48 1.95 -10.79
C GLN A 24 -2.57 0.88 -10.63
N SER A 25 -3.36 0.66 -11.67
CA SER A 25 -4.31 -0.47 -11.70
C SER A 25 -3.62 -1.82 -11.87
N ALA A 26 -2.33 -1.82 -12.25
CA ALA A 26 -1.53 -3.02 -12.41
C ALA A 26 -1.15 -3.62 -11.05
N TRP A 27 -1.17 -4.95 -10.99
CA TRP A 27 -0.69 -5.72 -9.85
C TRP A 27 0.75 -6.17 -10.05
N SER A 28 1.52 -6.11 -8.97
CA SER A 28 2.84 -6.73 -8.84
C SER A 28 2.76 -7.89 -7.87
N TYR A 29 3.61 -8.90 -8.10
CA TYR A 29 3.62 -10.11 -7.29
C TYR A 29 5.05 -10.50 -6.92
N ALA A 30 5.23 -11.02 -5.70
CA ALA A 30 6.48 -11.63 -5.26
C ALA A 30 6.20 -12.97 -4.59
N THR A 31 7.03 -13.98 -4.88
CA THR A 31 6.89 -15.30 -4.27
C THR A 31 7.35 -15.27 -2.81
N ILE A 32 6.56 -15.84 -1.92
CA ILE A 32 6.91 -15.99 -0.51
C ILE A 32 7.87 -17.17 -0.35
N SER A 33 9.01 -16.91 0.27
CA SER A 33 10.00 -17.95 0.60
C SER A 33 9.87 -18.44 2.04
N ALA A 34 9.48 -17.57 2.96
CA ALA A 34 9.27 -17.93 4.37
C ALA A 34 8.22 -17.03 5.04
N VAL A 35 7.56 -17.56 6.05
CA VAL A 35 6.65 -16.83 6.93
C VAL A 35 7.05 -17.13 8.36
N SER A 36 7.32 -16.10 9.16
CA SER A 36 7.70 -16.25 10.57
C SER A 36 6.47 -16.46 11.46
N GLN A 37 6.68 -17.10 12.60
CA GLN A 37 5.69 -17.22 13.66
C GLN A 37 5.94 -16.16 14.73
N THR A 38 5.91 -14.88 14.33
CA THR A 38 6.22 -13.73 15.21
C THR A 38 5.05 -12.75 15.31
N ALA A 39 5.12 -11.86 16.27
CA ALA A 39 4.23 -10.71 16.41
C ALA A 39 5.10 -9.43 16.46
N PRO A 40 5.02 -8.57 15.47
CA PRO A 40 4.27 -8.66 14.20
C PRO A 40 4.75 -9.80 13.27
N LEU A 41 3.87 -10.19 12.34
CA LEU A 41 4.17 -11.22 11.34
C LEU A 41 5.22 -10.71 10.36
N ARG A 42 6.27 -11.51 10.10
CA ARG A 42 7.26 -11.23 9.06
C ARG A 42 7.18 -12.23 7.92
N ILE A 43 7.37 -11.74 6.72
CA ILE A 43 7.37 -12.55 5.49
C ILE A 43 8.62 -12.23 4.71
N SER A 44 9.29 -13.30 4.25
CA SER A 44 10.43 -13.19 3.35
C SER A 44 10.00 -13.46 1.91
N ALA A 45 10.38 -12.54 1.02
CA ALA A 45 10.15 -12.59 -0.42
C ALA A 45 11.33 -11.90 -1.11
N LEU A 46 12.18 -12.68 -1.79
CA LEU A 46 13.43 -12.20 -2.37
C LEU A 46 13.24 -11.02 -3.31
N ALA A 47 13.98 -9.94 -3.07
CA ALA A 47 14.01 -8.72 -3.88
C ALA A 47 12.62 -8.19 -4.23
N HIS A 48 11.72 -8.12 -3.24
CA HIS A 48 10.30 -7.82 -3.45
C HIS A 48 10.04 -6.43 -4.04
N GLY A 49 10.91 -5.43 -3.82
CA GLY A 49 10.79 -4.09 -4.37
C GLY A 49 9.55 -3.31 -3.91
N ILE A 50 8.91 -3.72 -2.82
CA ILE A 50 7.74 -3.04 -2.26
C ILE A 50 8.21 -1.81 -1.49
N PRO A 51 7.60 -0.62 -1.69
CA PRO A 51 7.91 0.56 -0.90
C PRO A 51 7.51 0.40 0.58
N ASP A 52 8.24 1.04 1.47
CA ASP A 52 7.87 1.09 2.89
C ASP A 52 6.51 1.78 3.10
N GLY A 53 5.75 1.29 4.08
CA GLY A 53 4.40 1.78 4.34
C GLY A 53 3.36 1.42 3.27
N TRP A 54 3.70 0.58 2.28
CA TRP A 54 2.77 0.18 1.22
C TRP A 54 1.70 -0.79 1.72
N ARG A 55 0.68 -1.03 0.89
CA ARG A 55 -0.38 -2.01 1.18
C ARG A 55 -0.17 -3.28 0.37
N VAL A 56 -0.19 -4.43 1.04
CA VAL A 56 0.13 -5.73 0.46
C VAL A 56 -0.89 -6.76 0.91
N ALA A 57 -1.29 -7.64 0.02
CA ALA A 57 -2.08 -8.83 0.33
C ALA A 57 -1.19 -10.08 0.29
N ILE A 58 -1.54 -11.06 1.10
CA ILE A 58 -0.92 -12.39 1.11
C ILE A 58 -1.88 -13.35 0.42
N MET A 59 -1.40 -14.11 -0.55
CA MET A 59 -2.23 -15.01 -1.35
C MET A 59 -1.67 -16.44 -1.33
N ASN A 60 -2.57 -17.41 -1.37
CA ASN A 60 -2.23 -18.83 -1.62
C ASN A 60 -1.18 -19.43 -0.68
N VAL A 61 -1.09 -18.97 0.57
CA VAL A 61 -0.18 -19.52 1.57
C VAL A 61 -0.80 -20.76 2.20
N LYS A 62 -0.08 -21.87 2.19
CA LYS A 62 -0.49 -23.09 2.88
C LYS A 62 0.00 -23.08 4.33
N SER A 63 -0.83 -23.54 5.22
CA SER A 63 -0.55 -23.75 6.65
C SER A 63 -0.42 -22.50 7.54
N VAL A 64 -0.60 -21.31 7.01
CA VAL A 64 -0.62 -20.06 7.77
C VAL A 64 -2.06 -19.60 7.91
N GLY A 65 -2.46 -19.12 9.07
CA GLY A 65 -3.85 -18.77 9.47
C GLY A 65 -4.71 -18.04 8.42
N ASP A 66 -5.91 -17.66 8.81
CA ASP A 66 -6.98 -17.17 7.90
C ASP A 66 -6.83 -15.71 7.42
N PHE A 67 -5.61 -15.15 7.40
CA PHE A 67 -5.41 -13.76 7.01
C PHE A 67 -5.04 -13.59 5.53
N GLY A 68 -4.93 -14.69 4.78
CA GLY A 68 -4.69 -14.65 3.35
C GLY A 68 -5.89 -14.10 2.59
N ALA A 69 -5.63 -13.37 1.50
CA ALA A 69 -6.68 -12.88 0.63
C ALA A 69 -7.48 -14.03 0.03
N ALA A 70 -8.82 -13.95 0.15
CA ALA A 70 -9.74 -14.93 -0.41
C ALA A 70 -10.01 -14.69 -1.91
N ASN A 71 -9.70 -13.49 -2.40
CA ASN A 71 -9.97 -13.07 -3.76
C ASN A 71 -8.68 -13.02 -4.60
N ASN A 72 -8.82 -13.25 -5.90
CA ASN A 72 -7.76 -13.09 -6.89
C ASN A 72 -8.30 -12.32 -8.12
N PRO A 73 -7.89 -11.06 -8.36
CA PRO A 73 -6.98 -10.28 -7.51
C PRO A 73 -7.59 -9.93 -6.14
N PRO A 74 -6.77 -9.59 -5.13
CA PRO A 74 -7.23 -9.18 -3.81
C PRO A 74 -8.12 -7.94 -3.86
N LYS A 75 -9.06 -7.84 -2.92
CA LYS A 75 -9.88 -6.64 -2.71
C LYS A 75 -9.17 -5.66 -1.79
N ASP A 76 -9.59 -4.40 -1.81
CA ASP A 76 -9.03 -3.33 -0.98
C ASP A 76 -8.99 -3.65 0.53
N ASN A 77 -9.99 -4.34 1.03
CA ASN A 77 -10.07 -4.75 2.44
C ASN A 77 -9.16 -5.94 2.81
N GLU A 78 -8.52 -6.56 1.82
CA GLU A 78 -7.55 -7.66 2.01
C GLU A 78 -6.10 -7.17 1.94
N LEU A 79 -5.90 -5.87 1.72
CA LEU A 79 -4.60 -5.22 1.68
C LEU A 79 -4.23 -4.69 3.08
N HIS A 80 -3.07 -5.09 3.58
CA HIS A 80 -2.54 -4.69 4.88
C HIS A 80 -1.32 -3.79 4.73
N THR A 81 -1.23 -2.74 5.54
CA THR A 81 -0.04 -1.89 5.59
C THR A 81 1.13 -2.66 6.18
N ILE A 82 2.30 -2.53 5.54
CA ILE A 82 3.54 -3.21 5.92
C ILE A 82 4.64 -2.21 6.26
N THR A 83 5.65 -2.71 6.95
CA THR A 83 6.95 -2.04 7.09
C THR A 83 8.00 -2.88 6.38
N VAL A 84 8.85 -2.24 5.59
CA VAL A 84 9.99 -2.90 4.96
C VAL A 84 11.13 -3.00 5.96
N ILE A 85 11.58 -4.22 6.25
CA ILE A 85 12.71 -4.47 7.15
C ILE A 85 14.02 -4.43 6.37
N ASP A 86 14.04 -5.10 5.22
CA ASP A 86 15.16 -5.12 4.28
C ASP A 86 14.65 -5.46 2.86
N ALA A 87 15.56 -5.67 1.90
CA ALA A 87 15.22 -5.93 0.50
C ALA A 87 14.41 -7.23 0.29
N ASP A 88 14.45 -8.13 1.25
CA ASP A 88 13.87 -9.48 1.15
C ASP A 88 12.81 -9.74 2.23
N THR A 89 12.60 -8.80 3.17
CA THR A 89 11.75 -9.03 4.35
C THR A 89 10.82 -7.86 4.61
N ILE A 90 9.54 -8.17 4.75
CA ILE A 90 8.50 -7.22 5.17
C ILE A 90 7.83 -7.67 6.47
N GLU A 91 7.29 -6.70 7.20
CA GLU A 91 6.55 -6.92 8.44
C GLU A 91 5.11 -6.40 8.30
N PHE A 92 4.15 -7.24 8.67
CA PHE A 92 2.73 -6.90 8.70
C PHE A 92 2.36 -6.34 10.07
N ASN A 93 2.32 -5.04 10.21
CA ASN A 93 2.24 -4.30 11.47
C ASN A 93 1.03 -4.68 12.34
N ALA A 94 -0.09 -5.03 11.73
CA ALA A 94 -1.35 -5.34 12.42
C ALA A 94 -1.61 -6.84 12.60
N ILE A 95 -0.70 -7.72 12.16
CA ILE A 95 -0.93 -9.16 12.16
C ILE A 95 -0.03 -9.83 13.19
N ASN A 96 -0.66 -10.53 14.15
CA ASN A 96 0.05 -11.39 15.10
C ASN A 96 0.13 -12.81 14.54
N GLY A 97 1.31 -13.21 14.10
CA GLY A 97 1.58 -14.54 13.54
C GLY A 97 2.08 -15.57 14.54
N ALA A 98 2.20 -15.22 15.84
CA ALA A 98 2.83 -16.11 16.83
C ALA A 98 2.10 -17.45 17.02
N ALA A 99 0.79 -17.49 16.79
CA ALA A 99 -0.02 -18.70 16.88
C ALA A 99 -0.28 -19.39 15.53
N PHE A 100 0.31 -18.88 14.44
CA PHE A 100 0.12 -19.47 13.13
C PHE A 100 0.86 -20.79 12.98
N ARG A 101 0.38 -21.64 12.08
CA ARG A 101 1.10 -22.85 11.71
C ARG A 101 2.35 -22.48 10.92
N ALA A 102 3.37 -23.31 11.03
CA ALA A 102 4.60 -23.12 10.26
C ALA A 102 4.30 -23.11 8.76
N HIS A 103 4.94 -22.19 8.04
CA HIS A 103 4.86 -22.13 6.59
C HIS A 103 5.47 -23.39 5.97
N THR A 104 4.72 -24.06 5.12
CA THR A 104 5.19 -25.29 4.46
C THR A 104 5.56 -25.07 3.00
N SER A 105 4.77 -24.29 2.27
CA SER A 105 5.05 -23.99 0.87
C SER A 105 4.05 -23.00 0.28
N GLY A 106 4.42 -22.44 -0.85
CA GLY A 106 3.58 -21.58 -1.68
C GLY A 106 3.40 -20.21 -1.08
N GLY A 107 2.55 -19.44 -1.72
CA GLY A 107 2.21 -18.07 -1.35
C GLY A 107 2.88 -17.03 -2.23
N GLN A 108 2.15 -15.94 -2.37
CA GLN A 108 2.57 -14.75 -3.09
C GLN A 108 2.16 -13.51 -2.30
N LEU A 109 2.99 -12.50 -2.32
CA LEU A 109 2.62 -11.15 -2.01
C LEU A 109 1.99 -10.53 -3.25
N ALA A 110 0.94 -9.72 -3.09
CA ALA A 110 0.31 -8.98 -4.16
C ALA A 110 0.06 -7.54 -3.73
N TRP A 111 0.44 -6.59 -4.59
CA TRP A 111 0.24 -5.16 -4.33
C TRP A 111 0.03 -4.40 -5.63
N HIS A 112 -0.58 -3.22 -5.52
CA HIS A 112 -0.65 -2.30 -6.65
C HIS A 112 0.71 -1.65 -6.91
N THR A 113 1.16 -1.66 -8.16
CA THR A 113 2.42 -1.03 -8.55
C THR A 113 2.38 0.47 -8.23
N PRO A 114 3.41 1.03 -7.59
CA PRO A 114 3.53 2.48 -7.41
C PRO A 114 3.53 3.21 -8.74
N VAL A 115 2.98 4.42 -8.77
CA VAL A 115 3.18 5.32 -9.91
C VAL A 115 4.61 5.86 -9.85
N ASP A 116 5.38 5.67 -10.92
CA ASP A 116 6.70 6.29 -11.03
C ASP A 116 6.53 7.79 -11.33
N LEU A 117 6.80 8.61 -10.32
CA LEU A 117 6.69 10.07 -10.42
C LEU A 117 7.87 10.71 -11.18
N ASN A 118 8.98 9.98 -11.36
CA ASN A 118 10.14 10.50 -12.12
C ASN A 118 9.82 10.71 -13.61
N LEU A 119 8.74 10.11 -14.10
CA LEU A 119 8.25 10.30 -15.46
C LEU A 119 7.47 11.62 -15.65
N TYR A 120 7.22 12.36 -14.58
CA TYR A 120 6.42 13.59 -14.59
C TYR A 120 7.30 14.80 -14.27
N VAL A 121 7.09 15.89 -15.03
CA VAL A 121 7.85 17.15 -14.86
C VAL A 121 7.38 17.91 -13.63
N GLY A 122 6.17 17.68 -13.19
CA GLY A 122 5.61 18.33 -12.00
C GLY A 122 4.23 17.78 -11.63
N ALA A 123 3.81 18.08 -10.41
CA ALA A 123 2.49 17.76 -9.90
C ALA A 123 1.77 19.04 -9.46
N ARG A 124 0.46 19.01 -9.53
CA ARG A 124 -0.39 20.09 -8.99
C ARG A 124 -1.60 19.50 -8.28
N MET A 125 -2.01 20.16 -7.21
CA MET A 125 -3.22 19.82 -6.48
C MET A 125 -4.14 21.04 -6.41
N ASN A 126 -5.40 20.87 -6.79
CA ASN A 126 -6.43 21.90 -6.69
C ASN A 126 -7.47 21.44 -5.68
N VAL A 127 -7.68 22.25 -4.64
CA VAL A 127 -8.78 22.06 -3.68
C VAL A 127 -9.91 23.01 -4.04
N ARG A 128 -11.10 22.46 -4.19
CA ARG A 128 -12.32 23.23 -4.54
C ARG A 128 -13.38 22.99 -3.47
N ASP A 129 -14.30 23.95 -3.33
CA ASP A 129 -15.45 23.85 -2.41
C ASP A 129 -16.40 22.69 -2.76
N LYS A 130 -16.51 22.38 -4.07
CA LYS A 130 -17.30 21.28 -4.62
C LYS A 130 -16.80 20.94 -6.02
N VAL A 131 -17.30 19.85 -6.58
CA VAL A 131 -16.99 19.46 -7.98
C VAL A 131 -17.43 20.57 -8.93
N GLY A 132 -16.48 21.12 -9.70
CA GLY A 132 -16.72 22.27 -10.60
C GLY A 132 -16.89 23.63 -9.90
N GLY A 133 -16.75 23.70 -8.58
CA GLY A 133 -16.87 24.91 -7.79
C GLY A 133 -15.63 25.80 -7.76
N ALA A 134 -15.65 26.81 -6.86
CA ALA A 134 -14.56 27.75 -6.72
C ALA A 134 -13.25 27.06 -6.27
N LEU A 135 -12.13 27.52 -6.82
CA LEU A 135 -10.81 27.10 -6.38
C LEU A 135 -10.50 27.73 -5.02
N LEU A 136 -10.26 26.92 -3.98
CA LEU A 136 -9.88 27.38 -2.65
C LEU A 136 -8.37 27.46 -2.50
N PHE A 137 -7.66 26.41 -2.91
CA PHE A 137 -6.20 26.32 -2.83
C PHE A 137 -5.65 25.66 -4.09
N HIS A 138 -4.43 26.07 -4.43
CA HIS A 138 -3.66 25.52 -5.53
C HIS A 138 -2.22 25.35 -5.09
N TRP A 139 -1.69 24.13 -5.18
CA TRP A 139 -0.29 23.81 -4.92
C TRP A 139 0.33 23.20 -6.16
N THR A 140 1.59 23.53 -6.40
CA THR A 140 2.38 22.94 -7.48
C THR A 140 3.78 22.61 -6.97
N THR A 141 4.43 21.65 -7.63
CA THR A 141 5.85 21.37 -7.38
C THR A 141 6.75 22.51 -7.84
N ASP A 142 6.30 23.33 -8.81
CA ASP A 142 7.06 24.49 -9.32
C ASP A 142 7.22 25.60 -8.29
N THR A 143 6.31 25.68 -7.31
CA THR A 143 6.34 26.67 -6.21
C THR A 143 7.01 26.13 -4.96
N GLY A 144 7.44 24.86 -4.94
CA GLY A 144 8.02 24.20 -3.77
C GLY A 144 7.02 23.93 -2.63
N GLU A 145 5.72 24.04 -2.89
CA GLU A 145 4.65 23.82 -1.92
C GLU A 145 4.21 22.35 -1.85
N LEU A 146 4.68 21.52 -2.79
CA LEU A 146 4.54 20.06 -2.81
C LEU A 146 5.93 19.45 -2.90
N GLU A 147 6.35 18.76 -1.87
CA GLU A 147 7.53 17.90 -1.82
C GLU A 147 7.12 16.43 -1.69
#